data_0af66c07fcfe5fe4b82f3896770a406f
#
_entry.id   0af66c07fcfe5fe4b82f3896770a406f
#
_cell.length_a   1.000
_cell.length_b   1.000
_cell.length_c   1.000
_cell.angle_alpha   90.00
_cell.angle_beta   90.00
_cell.angle_gamma   90.00
#
_symmetry.space_group_name_H-M   'P 1'
#
loop_
_entity.id
_entity.type
_entity.pdbx_description
1 polymer ?
#
loop_
_entity_poly.entity_id
_entity_poly.type
_entity_poly.pdbx_seq_one_letter_code
_entity_poly.pdbx_strand_id
1 'polypeptide(L)'
;MGRIDETVVVLVDALGIPTCFRWREKDYFVGNGASRWFSRSEWWVGERAQKGIGSGVLEVEMWRLKVVEGGVFDLLHNSLTGAWKLIRKFE
;
A
#
# COMPACT_ATOMS: atom_id res chain seq x y z
N MET A 1 -7.47 5.40 -15.23
CA MET A 1 -7.51 4.80 -14.67
C MET A 1 -7.95 4.72 -13.34
N GLY A 2 -8.50 4.10 -12.79
CA GLY A 2 -9.10 4.15 -11.53
C GLY A 2 -8.23 3.60 -10.45
N ARG A 3 -8.75 3.73 -9.29
CA ARG A 3 -8.14 3.23 -8.12
C ARG A 3 -8.48 1.76 -7.99
N ILE A 4 -7.52 0.96 -7.60
CA ILE A 4 -7.75 -0.48 -7.48
C ILE A 4 -8.25 -0.85 -6.10
N ASP A 5 -7.52 -0.45 -5.07
CA ASP A 5 -7.97 -0.61 -3.68
C ASP A 5 -8.26 -2.07 -3.30
N GLU A 6 -7.33 -2.95 -3.61
CA GLU A 6 -7.47 -4.37 -3.28
C GLU A 6 -6.42 -4.79 -2.28
N THR A 7 -6.79 -5.68 -1.37
CA THR A 7 -5.86 -6.19 -0.39
C THR A 7 -4.84 -7.11 -1.06
N VAL A 8 -3.58 -6.95 -0.68
CA VAL A 8 -2.51 -7.78 -1.22
C VAL A 8 -1.66 -8.31 -0.07
N VAL A 9 -0.90 -9.35 -0.35
CA VAL A 9 0.04 -9.90 0.59
C VAL A 9 1.42 -9.41 0.20
N VAL A 10 2.12 -8.80 1.15
CA VAL A 10 3.41 -8.19 0.87
C VAL A 10 4.46 -8.81 1.78
N LEU A 11 5.60 -9.15 1.19
CA LEU A 11 6.76 -9.61 1.95
C LEU A 11 7.74 -8.47 2.05
N VAL A 12 8.28 -8.28 3.23
CA VAL A 12 9.22 -7.19 3.46
C VAL A 12 10.53 -7.77 3.94
N ASP A 13 11.59 -6.98 3.79
CA ASP A 13 12.90 -7.39 4.28
C ASP A 13 13.07 -6.95 5.72
N ALA A 14 14.29 -7.11 6.23
CA ALA A 14 14.56 -6.81 7.63
C ALA A 14 14.33 -5.34 7.97
N LEU A 15 14.35 -4.48 6.98
CA LEU A 15 14.14 -3.06 7.18
C LEU A 15 12.69 -2.65 6.96
N GLY A 16 11.84 -3.61 6.63
CA GLY A 16 10.44 -3.30 6.36
C GLY A 16 10.16 -2.84 4.96
N ILE A 17 11.12 -3.00 4.05
CA ILE A 17 10.95 -2.56 2.68
C ILE A 17 10.34 -3.69 1.87
N PRO A 18 9.26 -3.43 1.13
CA PRO A 18 8.63 -4.50 0.35
C PRO A 18 9.58 -5.08 -0.68
N THR A 19 9.63 -6.39 -0.74
CA THR A 19 10.47 -7.08 -1.71
C THR A 19 9.65 -7.86 -2.72
N CYS A 20 8.41 -8.20 -2.37
CA CYS A 20 7.57 -9.00 -3.23
C CYS A 20 6.14 -8.82 -2.76
N PHE A 21 5.20 -8.85 -3.68
CA PHE A 21 3.81 -8.86 -3.27
C PHE A 21 3.01 -9.74 -4.21
N ARG A 22 1.90 -10.25 -3.70
CA ARG A 22 1.02 -11.11 -4.47
C ARG A 22 -0.30 -10.41 -4.70
N TRP A 23 -0.68 -10.31 -5.97
CA TRP A 23 -1.92 -9.68 -6.36
C TRP A 23 -2.55 -10.52 -7.43
N ARG A 24 -3.79 -10.92 -7.18
CA ARG A 24 -4.56 -11.74 -8.14
C ARG A 24 -3.79 -12.98 -8.54
N GLU A 25 -3.26 -13.65 -7.51
CA GLU A 25 -2.58 -14.91 -7.70
C GLU A 25 -1.30 -14.83 -8.51
N LYS A 26 -0.74 -13.64 -8.62
CA LYS A 26 0.52 -13.47 -9.31
C LYS A 26 1.49 -12.77 -8.37
N ASP A 27 2.72 -13.25 -8.36
CA ASP A 27 3.77 -12.66 -7.54
C ASP A 27 4.52 -11.63 -8.33
N TYR A 28 4.75 -10.48 -7.72
CA TYR A 28 5.50 -9.40 -8.33
C TYR A 28 6.71 -9.12 -7.48
N PHE A 29 7.88 -9.10 -8.11
CA PHE A 29 9.12 -8.88 -7.37
C PHE A 29 9.57 -7.45 -7.57
N VAL A 30 9.89 -6.81 -6.46
CA VAL A 30 10.25 -5.40 -6.47
C VAL A 30 11.70 -5.25 -6.88
N GLY A 31 11.93 -4.37 -7.86
CA GLY A 31 13.29 -4.06 -8.27
C GLY A 31 13.80 -2.87 -7.49
N ASN A 32 14.71 -2.13 -8.10
CA ASN A 32 15.27 -0.96 -7.46
C ASN A 32 14.32 0.20 -7.56
N GLY A 33 14.52 1.19 -6.72
CA GLY A 33 13.80 2.44 -6.89
C GLY A 33 12.50 2.54 -6.12
N ALA A 34 12.38 1.84 -5.02
CA ALA A 34 11.20 1.98 -4.19
C ALA A 34 11.17 3.36 -3.54
N SER A 35 10.01 3.98 -3.53
CA SER A 35 9.82 5.27 -2.87
C SER A 35 8.78 5.12 -1.80
N ARG A 36 8.97 5.83 -0.71
CA ARG A 36 8.05 5.77 0.41
C ARG A 36 7.72 7.18 0.87
N TRP A 37 6.44 7.40 1.16
CA TRP A 37 6.05 8.65 1.76
C TRP A 37 4.86 8.39 2.67
N PHE A 38 4.55 9.35 3.50
CA PHE A 38 3.41 9.23 4.40
C PHE A 38 2.32 10.13 3.89
N SER A 39 1.10 9.65 3.99
CA SER A 39 -0.04 10.38 3.50
C SER A 39 -1.14 10.30 4.52
N ARG A 40 -1.92 11.35 4.62
CA ARG A 40 -3.11 11.32 5.43
C ARG A 40 -4.27 11.04 4.52
N SER A 41 -5.05 10.10 4.91
CA SER A 41 -6.14 9.70 4.07
C SER A 41 -7.42 9.75 4.85
N GLU A 42 -8.45 10.27 4.22
CA GLU A 42 -9.75 10.34 4.84
C GLU A 42 -10.75 9.42 4.19
N TRP A 43 -10.34 8.66 3.23
CA TRP A 43 -11.33 7.89 2.49
C TRP A 43 -11.90 6.75 3.30
N TRP A 44 -11.31 6.45 4.43
CA TRP A 44 -11.91 5.44 5.29
C TRP A 44 -12.53 6.03 6.54
N VAL A 45 -12.63 7.35 6.61
CA VAL A 45 -13.15 7.99 7.79
C VAL A 45 -14.57 7.52 8.07
N GLY A 46 -15.34 7.33 7.03
CA GLY A 46 -16.70 6.90 7.23
C GLY A 46 -16.81 5.62 8.02
N GLU A 47 -15.86 4.73 7.84
CA GLU A 47 -15.87 3.50 8.57
C GLU A 47 -15.30 3.62 9.95
N ARG A 48 -14.36 4.52 10.10
CA ARG A 48 -13.64 4.59 11.36
C ARG A 48 -14.14 5.66 12.28
N ALA A 49 -14.80 6.64 11.75
CA ALA A 49 -15.19 7.78 12.55
C ALA A 49 -16.05 7.37 13.72
N GLN A 50 -16.89 6.40 13.56
CA GLN A 50 -17.74 6.01 14.64
C GLN A 50 -16.97 5.36 15.76
N LYS A 51 -15.75 5.04 15.52
CA LYS A 51 -14.94 4.47 16.59
C LYS A 51 -14.41 5.50 17.54
N GLY A 52 -14.56 6.74 17.24
CA GLY A 52 -14.08 7.76 18.13
C GLY A 52 -12.59 7.88 18.13
N ILE A 53 -11.94 7.53 17.06
CA ILE A 53 -10.53 7.58 17.01
C ILE A 53 -10.08 8.93 16.58
N GLY A 54 -9.61 9.68 17.51
CA GLY A 54 -9.02 10.96 17.23
C GLY A 54 -9.84 11.76 16.25
N SER A 55 -9.19 12.36 15.32
CA SER A 55 -9.83 13.23 14.37
C SER A 55 -10.44 12.52 13.19
N GLY A 56 -10.24 11.24 13.10
CA GLY A 56 -10.70 10.52 11.94
C GLY A 56 -9.77 10.55 10.78
N VAL A 57 -8.58 11.09 10.97
CA VAL A 57 -7.56 11.11 9.92
C VAL A 57 -6.47 10.16 10.32
N LEU A 58 -6.13 9.24 9.44
CA LEU A 58 -5.07 8.29 9.69
C LEU A 58 -3.92 8.54 8.76
N GLU A 59 -2.73 8.45 9.31
CA GLU A 59 -1.53 8.57 8.52
C GLU A 59 -1.14 7.19 8.05
N VAL A 60 -0.95 7.02 6.78
CA VAL A 60 -0.62 5.73 6.22
C VAL A 60 0.68 5.86 5.45
N GLU A 61 1.34 4.72 5.33
CA GLU A 61 2.58 4.64 4.60
C GLU A 61 2.26 4.26 3.17
N MET A 62 2.79 5.03 2.24
CA MET A 62 2.58 4.76 0.82
C MET A 62 3.91 4.35 0.22
N TRP A 63 3.83 3.36 -0.64
CA TRP A 63 5.02 2.85 -1.32
C TRP A 63 4.78 2.86 -2.82
N ARG A 64 5.74 3.40 -3.56
CA ARG A 64 5.72 3.30 -5.01
C ARG A 64 6.83 2.35 -5.40
N LEU A 65 6.48 1.25 -6.01
CA LEU A 65 7.39 0.16 -6.27
C LEU A 65 7.49 -0.12 -7.76
N LYS A 66 8.70 -0.28 -8.24
CA LYS A 66 8.93 -0.74 -9.59
C LYS A 66 9.17 -2.22 -9.54
N VAL A 67 8.44 -2.97 -10.34
CA VAL A 67 8.59 -4.42 -10.31
C VAL A 67 9.44 -4.88 -11.46
N VAL A 68 10.08 -6.02 -11.25
CA VAL A 68 11.02 -6.57 -12.22
C VAL A 68 10.32 -6.88 -13.53
N GLU A 69 9.08 -7.31 -13.46
CA GLU A 69 8.30 -7.64 -14.67
C GLU A 69 7.96 -6.43 -15.50
N GLY A 70 8.08 -5.25 -14.93
CA GLY A 70 7.68 -4.04 -15.61
C GLY A 70 6.46 -3.45 -14.94
N GLY A 71 6.39 -2.13 -14.93
CA GLY A 71 5.28 -1.46 -14.32
C GLY A 71 5.63 -0.91 -12.96
N VAL A 72 4.80 0.00 -12.51
CA VAL A 72 4.95 0.66 -11.22
C VAL A 72 3.65 0.52 -10.48
N PHE A 73 3.75 0.22 -9.19
CA PHE A 73 2.58 0.00 -8.35
C PHE A 73 2.66 0.87 -7.13
N ASP A 74 1.53 1.43 -6.74
CA ASP A 74 1.43 2.16 -5.47
C ASP A 74 0.70 1.28 -4.49
N LEU A 75 1.32 1.04 -3.34
CA LEU A 75 0.72 0.26 -2.28
C LEU A 75 0.56 1.11 -1.05
N LEU A 76 -0.46 0.78 -0.27
CA LEU A 76 -0.74 1.46 0.98
C LEU A 76 -0.53 0.47 2.11
N HIS A 77 0.19 0.91 3.13
CA HIS A 77 0.42 0.10 4.30
C HIS A 77 -0.18 0.80 5.51
N ASN A 78 -1.16 0.16 6.11
CA ASN A 78 -1.76 0.69 7.32
C ASN A 78 -1.00 0.12 8.51
N SER A 79 -0.20 0.96 9.15
CA SER A 79 0.66 0.47 10.21
C SER A 79 -0.10 0.10 11.47
N LEU A 80 -1.35 0.55 11.61
CA LEU A 80 -2.13 0.16 12.77
C LEU A 80 -2.62 -1.27 12.67
N THR A 81 -2.98 -1.70 11.48
CA THR A 81 -3.52 -3.04 11.28
C THR A 81 -2.54 -3.97 10.61
N GLY A 82 -1.50 -3.44 10.00
CA GLY A 82 -0.58 -4.24 9.23
C GLY A 82 -1.06 -4.59 7.84
N ALA A 83 -2.19 -4.06 7.44
CA ALA A 83 -2.77 -4.43 6.15
C ALA A 83 -2.10 -3.70 5.01
N TRP A 84 -2.00 -4.36 3.88
CA TRP A 84 -1.46 -3.78 2.67
C TRP A 84 -2.54 -3.79 1.61
N LYS A 85 -2.60 -2.71 0.84
CA LYS A 85 -3.54 -2.62 -0.26
C LYS A 85 -2.84 -2.09 -1.50
N LEU A 86 -3.24 -2.63 -2.63
CA LEU A 86 -2.77 -2.12 -3.90
C LEU A 86 -3.71 -1.02 -4.34
N ILE A 87 -3.19 0.17 -4.50
CA ILE A 87 -4.03 1.34 -4.79
C ILE A 87 -4.03 1.67 -6.27
N ARG A 88 -2.88 1.63 -6.90
CA ARG A 88 -2.76 1.99 -8.31
C ARG A 88 -1.73 1.17 -9.00
N LYS A 89 -1.95 1.00 -10.29
CA LYS A 89 -0.98 0.36 -11.15
C LYS A 89 -0.70 1.30 -12.32
N PHE A 90 0.56 1.57 -12.54
CA PHE A 90 0.98 2.39 -13.68
C PHE A 90 1.68 1.50 -14.68
N GLU A 91 1.43 1.76 -15.92
CA GLU A 91 2.05 0.95 -16.96
C GLU A 91 3.31 1.56 -17.52
#